data_d27c9cf25fc6e5e74a9869e14f3f6ef0
#
_entry.id   d27c9cf25fc6e5e74a9869e14f3f6ef0
#
_cell.length_a   1.000
_cell.length_b   1.000
_cell.length_c   1.000
_cell.angle_alpha   90.00
_cell.angle_beta   90.00
_cell.angle_gamma   90.00
#
_symmetry.space_group_name_H-M   'P 1'
#
loop_
_entity.id
_entity.type
_entity.pdbx_description
1 polymer ?
#
loop_
_entity_poly.entity_id
_entity_poly.type
_entity_poly.pdbx_seq_one_letter_code
_entity_poly.pdbx_strand_id
1 'polypeptide(L)'
;MFGQYCSRFLVAALAIVTPAAMLHAALPAEPEVSGRTSFAGQLLIASPSLRDPFDHAVIMIARHDRTGALGIVINRPITRRPIATVLAALGAHATGVTDSVLIFLGGPVSPNVAFALHSTEYHGSHTLDIDGRVALSDAAEVLRDLGTGHGPKQSLIAFGYAGWAPQQLDDELTRGAWVAAPENPALVFDTDRAKVWSDALALYKNEH
;
A
#
# COMPACT_ATOMS: atom_id res chain seq x y z
N MET A 1 0.34 18.07 -38.28
CA MET A 1 -0.90 17.50 -37.75
C MET A 1 -0.51 16.51 -36.68
N PHE A 2 -0.37 16.97 -35.44
CA PHE A 2 -0.01 16.12 -34.29
C PHE A 2 -1.25 16.00 -33.41
N GLY A 3 -1.79 14.77 -33.34
CA GLY A 3 -2.95 14.46 -32.52
C GLY A 3 -2.56 14.42 -31.03
N GLN A 4 -3.18 15.27 -30.25
CA GLN A 4 -3.11 15.29 -28.79
C GLN A 4 -3.89 14.09 -28.25
N TYR A 5 -3.20 13.08 -27.77
CA TYR A 5 -3.77 12.09 -26.85
C TYR A 5 -3.59 12.59 -25.43
N CYS A 6 -4.52 13.45 -25.01
CA CYS A 6 -4.67 13.83 -23.61
C CYS A 6 -5.33 12.64 -22.89
N SER A 7 -4.54 11.77 -22.27
CA SER A 7 -5.06 10.72 -21.39
C SER A 7 -5.65 11.40 -20.15
N ARG A 8 -6.97 11.55 -20.13
CA ARG A 8 -7.73 12.00 -18.97
C ARG A 8 -7.69 10.88 -17.94
N PHE A 9 -6.77 10.97 -16.99
CA PHE A 9 -6.91 10.27 -15.72
C PHE A 9 -8.13 10.88 -15.01
N LEU A 10 -9.24 10.20 -15.12
CA LEU A 10 -10.44 10.54 -14.39
C LEU A 10 -10.16 10.16 -12.92
N VAL A 11 -9.79 11.13 -12.12
CA VAL A 11 -9.84 11.00 -10.65
C VAL A 11 -11.33 10.96 -10.32
N ALA A 12 -11.89 9.75 -10.30
CA ALA A 12 -13.25 9.57 -9.81
C ALA A 12 -13.25 10.00 -8.34
N ALA A 13 -13.95 11.08 -8.05
CA ALA A 13 -14.21 11.53 -6.69
C ALA A 13 -15.02 10.41 -6.00
N LEU A 14 -14.31 9.54 -5.29
CA LEU A 14 -14.91 8.52 -4.46
C LEU A 14 -15.43 9.18 -3.20
N ALA A 15 -16.69 8.93 -2.86
CA ALA A 15 -17.34 9.42 -1.66
C ALA A 15 -16.44 9.26 -0.43
N ILE A 16 -16.37 10.29 0.38
CA ILE A 16 -15.62 10.36 1.63
C ILE A 16 -16.16 9.28 2.57
N VAL A 17 -15.53 8.11 2.57
CA VAL A 17 -15.74 7.09 3.59
C VAL A 17 -14.74 7.38 4.69
N THR A 18 -15.24 7.67 5.89
CA THR A 18 -14.39 7.91 7.07
C THR A 18 -13.51 6.68 7.33
N PRO A 19 -12.24 6.84 7.71
CA PRO A 19 -11.30 5.73 7.92
C PRO A 19 -11.80 4.67 8.92
N ALA A 20 -12.58 5.06 9.92
CA ALA A 20 -13.22 4.15 10.86
C ALA A 20 -14.25 3.20 10.21
N ALA A 21 -14.88 3.59 9.11
CA ALA A 21 -15.88 2.76 8.43
C ALA A 21 -15.23 1.71 7.51
N MET A 22 -13.98 1.92 7.07
CA MET A 22 -13.30 0.94 6.21
C MET A 22 -12.83 -0.30 6.96
N LEU A 23 -12.54 -0.19 8.25
CA LEU A 23 -12.06 -1.31 9.06
C LEU A 23 -13.19 -2.09 9.77
N HIS A 24 -14.39 -1.52 9.88
CA HIS A 24 -15.55 -2.15 10.57
C HIS A 24 -16.45 -3.00 9.68
N ALA A 25 -16.21 -3.05 8.38
CA ALA A 25 -16.94 -3.94 7.49
C ALA A 25 -16.25 -5.31 7.40
N ALA A 26 -16.25 -6.06 8.49
CA ALA A 26 -16.28 -7.50 8.41
C ALA A 26 -17.66 -7.90 7.86
N LEU A 27 -17.88 -7.70 6.57
CA LEU A 27 -18.98 -8.31 5.86
C LEU A 27 -18.77 -9.81 5.88
N PRO A 28 -19.85 -10.61 6.11
CA PRO A 28 -19.76 -12.05 5.96
C PRO A 28 -19.18 -12.34 4.58
N ALA A 29 -18.21 -13.25 4.52
CA ALA A 29 -17.64 -13.74 3.27
C ALA A 29 -18.80 -14.27 2.41
N GLU A 30 -19.24 -13.49 1.43
CA GLU A 30 -20.10 -13.99 0.37
C GLU A 30 -19.32 -15.07 -0.40
N PRO A 31 -19.94 -16.19 -0.77
CA PRO A 31 -19.26 -17.28 -1.48
C PRO A 31 -18.60 -16.71 -2.73
N GLU A 32 -17.30 -16.95 -2.87
CA GLU A 32 -16.52 -16.60 -4.06
C GLU A 32 -17.22 -17.14 -5.30
N VAL A 33 -17.80 -16.28 -6.11
CA VAL A 33 -18.20 -16.65 -7.46
C VAL A 33 -16.92 -16.84 -8.26
N SER A 34 -16.55 -18.11 -8.41
CA SER A 34 -15.40 -18.63 -9.13
C SER A 34 -15.22 -17.91 -10.46
N GLY A 35 -14.06 -17.29 -10.68
CA GLY A 35 -13.63 -16.82 -12.01
C GLY A 35 -12.76 -15.58 -12.06
N ARG A 36 -12.58 -14.82 -10.98
CA ARG A 36 -11.72 -13.62 -10.98
C ARG A 36 -10.48 -13.85 -10.13
N THR A 37 -9.31 -13.73 -10.76
CA THR A 37 -8.03 -13.79 -10.03
C THR A 37 -7.90 -12.52 -9.17
N SER A 38 -7.80 -12.68 -7.85
CA SER A 38 -7.47 -11.57 -6.97
C SER A 38 -5.97 -11.30 -7.03
N PHE A 39 -5.60 -10.02 -7.06
CA PHE A 39 -4.21 -9.57 -6.96
C PHE A 39 -3.83 -9.15 -5.54
N ALA A 40 -4.71 -9.33 -4.54
CA ALA A 40 -4.34 -9.14 -3.14
C ALA A 40 -3.15 -10.04 -2.79
N GLY A 41 -2.17 -9.51 -2.07
CA GLY A 41 -0.92 -10.21 -1.77
C GLY A 41 0.12 -10.17 -2.89
N GLN A 42 -0.12 -9.43 -3.97
CA GLN A 42 0.85 -9.28 -5.06
C GLN A 42 1.44 -7.87 -5.09
N LEU A 43 2.61 -7.76 -5.68
CA LEU A 43 3.22 -6.49 -6.04
C LEU A 43 2.77 -6.08 -7.44
N LEU A 44 2.33 -4.83 -7.59
CA LEU A 44 2.20 -4.18 -8.89
C LEU A 44 3.46 -3.38 -9.17
N ILE A 45 4.09 -3.65 -10.28
CA ILE A 45 5.31 -3.00 -10.75
C ILE A 45 4.93 -2.09 -11.91
N ALA A 46 5.19 -0.80 -11.78
CA ALA A 46 4.94 0.16 -12.85
C ALA A 46 5.74 -0.21 -14.11
N SER A 47 5.07 -0.24 -15.27
CA SER A 47 5.79 -0.43 -16.53
C SER A 47 6.71 0.78 -16.80
N PRO A 48 7.81 0.62 -17.56
CA PRO A 48 8.72 1.73 -17.87
C PRO A 48 8.07 2.89 -18.63
N SER A 49 6.89 2.66 -19.21
CA SER A 49 6.12 3.67 -19.94
C SER A 49 5.14 4.45 -19.04
N LEU A 50 4.87 3.96 -17.83
CA LEU A 50 3.97 4.63 -16.89
C LEU A 50 4.61 5.93 -16.40
N ARG A 51 3.78 6.99 -16.27
CA ARG A 51 4.23 8.33 -15.86
C ARG A 51 3.60 8.69 -14.52
N ASP A 52 3.96 9.88 -14.02
CA ASP A 52 3.37 10.43 -12.80
C ASP A 52 1.85 10.25 -12.74
N PRO A 53 1.32 9.95 -11.55
CA PRO A 53 2.00 9.91 -10.25
C PRO A 53 2.66 8.56 -9.91
N PHE A 54 2.74 7.58 -10.83
CA PHE A 54 3.22 6.22 -10.55
C PHE A 54 4.47 5.81 -11.34
N ASP A 55 5.23 6.78 -11.85
CA ASP A 55 6.51 6.49 -12.50
C ASP A 55 7.43 5.66 -11.60
N HIS A 56 7.90 4.49 -12.06
CA HIS A 56 8.73 3.55 -11.29
C HIS A 56 8.15 3.13 -9.92
N ALA A 57 6.83 3.18 -9.74
CA ALA A 57 6.21 2.76 -8.49
C ALA A 57 6.20 1.23 -8.36
N VAL A 58 6.35 0.76 -7.11
CA VAL A 58 6.02 -0.62 -6.70
C VAL A 58 4.96 -0.51 -5.61
N ILE A 59 3.86 -1.25 -5.79
CA ILE A 59 2.68 -1.15 -4.93
C ILE A 59 2.35 -2.53 -4.38
N MET A 60 2.27 -2.67 -3.06
CA MET A 60 1.72 -3.84 -2.40
C MET A 60 0.19 -3.77 -2.44
N ILE A 61 -0.47 -4.73 -3.07
CA ILE A 61 -1.93 -4.80 -3.11
C ILE A 61 -2.45 -5.44 -1.84
N ALA A 62 -3.11 -4.62 -1.02
CA ALA A 62 -3.70 -5.09 0.24
C ALA A 62 -5.10 -5.68 0.05
N ARG A 63 -5.84 -5.20 -0.95
CA ARG A 63 -7.19 -5.70 -1.28
C ARG A 63 -7.46 -5.58 -2.78
N HIS A 64 -8.08 -6.62 -3.35
CA HIS A 64 -8.64 -6.60 -4.70
C HIS A 64 -9.89 -7.49 -4.75
N ASP A 65 -11.04 -6.86 -5.01
CA ASP A 65 -12.33 -7.51 -5.07
C ASP A 65 -13.27 -6.82 -6.10
N ARG A 66 -14.54 -7.19 -6.10
CA ARG A 66 -15.53 -6.60 -7.01
C ARG A 66 -15.79 -5.10 -6.79
N THR A 67 -15.40 -4.56 -5.66
CA THR A 67 -15.56 -3.13 -5.33
C THR A 67 -14.36 -2.28 -5.74
N GLY A 68 -13.27 -2.91 -6.18
CA GLY A 68 -12.04 -2.27 -6.63
C GLY A 68 -10.80 -2.81 -5.95
N ALA A 69 -9.73 -2.03 -5.95
CA ALA A 69 -8.47 -2.40 -5.32
C ALA A 69 -7.91 -1.27 -4.45
N LEU A 70 -7.14 -1.67 -3.45
CA LEU A 70 -6.36 -0.79 -2.58
C LEU A 70 -4.94 -1.33 -2.48
N GLY A 71 -3.96 -0.45 -2.64
CA GLY A 71 -2.55 -0.79 -2.48
C GLY A 71 -1.73 0.34 -1.87
N ILE A 72 -0.56 0.00 -1.35
CA ILE A 72 0.38 0.92 -0.71
C ILE A 72 1.66 0.96 -1.54
N VAL A 73 2.05 2.15 -1.99
CA VAL A 73 3.36 2.36 -2.64
C VAL A 73 4.46 2.16 -1.61
N ILE A 74 5.40 1.25 -1.90
CA ILE A 74 6.42 0.81 -0.93
C ILE A 74 7.80 1.41 -1.19
N ASN A 75 8.04 2.04 -2.33
CA ASN A 75 9.35 2.52 -2.73
C ASN A 75 9.49 4.05 -2.84
N ARG A 76 8.62 4.81 -2.13
CA ARG A 76 8.70 6.28 -2.10
C ARG A 76 8.93 6.82 -0.69
N PRO A 77 10.15 6.72 -0.15
CA PRO A 77 10.49 7.32 1.13
C PRO A 77 10.44 8.86 1.02
N ILE A 78 9.87 9.51 2.04
CA ILE A 78 9.80 10.97 2.13
C ILE A 78 10.85 11.49 3.10
N THR A 79 10.75 11.08 4.37
CA THR A 79 11.59 11.62 5.45
C THR A 79 11.51 10.74 6.69
N ARG A 80 12.55 10.82 7.53
CA ARG A 80 12.52 10.22 8.88
C ARG A 80 11.93 11.21 9.88
N ARG A 81 11.03 10.75 10.74
CA ARG A 81 10.36 11.57 11.76
C ARG A 81 10.34 10.86 13.10
N PRO A 82 10.42 11.60 14.22
CA PRO A 82 10.14 11.05 15.54
C PRO A 82 8.73 10.45 15.60
N ILE A 83 8.58 9.27 16.17
CA ILE A 83 7.28 8.60 16.31
C ILE A 83 6.27 9.51 17.01
N ALA A 84 6.68 10.20 18.09
CA ALA A 84 5.82 11.14 18.81
C ALA A 84 5.24 12.24 17.90
N THR A 85 6.05 12.75 16.95
CA THR A 85 5.59 13.77 15.99
C THR A 85 4.56 13.21 15.03
N VAL A 86 4.76 11.97 14.56
CA VAL A 86 3.82 11.31 13.64
C VAL A 86 2.51 11.01 14.36
N LEU A 87 2.58 10.47 15.59
CA LEU A 87 1.39 10.21 16.40
C LEU A 87 0.58 11.49 16.67
N ALA A 88 1.24 12.60 17.01
CA ALA A 88 0.57 13.88 17.21
C ALA A 88 -0.15 14.35 15.93
N ALA A 89 0.46 14.18 14.75
CA ALA A 89 -0.17 14.51 13.46
C ALA A 89 -1.40 13.62 13.16
N LEU A 90 -1.43 12.40 13.67
CA LEU A 90 -2.56 11.47 13.58
C LEU A 90 -3.60 11.65 14.70
N GLY A 91 -3.46 12.69 15.53
CA GLY A 91 -4.37 12.94 16.66
C GLY A 91 -4.19 11.98 17.84
N ALA A 92 -3.07 11.26 17.91
CA ALA A 92 -2.73 10.34 18.97
C ALA A 92 -1.61 10.91 19.85
N HIS A 93 -1.55 10.46 21.10
CA HIS A 93 -0.51 10.88 22.05
C HIS A 93 0.44 9.71 22.34
N ALA A 94 1.72 10.05 22.47
CA ALA A 94 2.75 9.16 23.00
C ALA A 94 3.61 9.90 24.01
N THR A 95 3.78 9.33 25.18
CA THR A 95 4.71 9.81 26.22
C THR A 95 5.93 8.90 26.27
N GLY A 96 7.12 9.50 26.29
CA GLY A 96 8.37 8.74 26.48
C GLY A 96 8.91 8.04 25.23
N VAL A 97 8.32 8.25 24.04
CA VAL A 97 8.78 7.65 22.79
C VAL A 97 9.83 8.55 22.14
N THR A 98 11.04 8.04 22.00
CA THR A 98 12.20 8.76 21.43
C THR A 98 12.59 8.29 20.03
N ASP A 99 12.10 7.13 19.60
CA ASP A 99 12.45 6.52 18.32
C ASP A 99 11.90 7.28 17.10
N SER A 100 12.49 7.02 15.94
CA SER A 100 12.11 7.64 14.68
C SER A 100 11.81 6.59 13.63
N VAL A 101 10.80 6.86 12.79
CA VAL A 101 10.42 6.01 11.67
C VAL A 101 10.63 6.73 10.34
N LEU A 102 10.88 5.95 9.28
CA LEU A 102 10.88 6.44 7.92
C LEU A 102 9.44 6.50 7.42
N ILE A 103 9.04 7.64 6.88
CA ILE A 103 7.70 7.88 6.34
C ILE A 103 7.75 7.74 4.81
N PHE A 104 6.74 7.07 4.27
CA PHE A 104 6.56 6.86 2.83
C PHE A 104 5.32 7.58 2.30
N LEU A 105 5.36 7.91 1.01
CA LEU A 105 4.17 8.29 0.25
C LEU A 105 3.51 7.00 -0.25
N GLY A 106 2.41 6.60 0.39
CA GLY A 106 1.69 5.36 0.06
C GLY A 106 0.77 5.48 -1.16
N GLY A 107 0.46 6.72 -1.58
CA GLY A 107 -0.34 6.99 -2.76
C GLY A 107 -1.08 8.33 -2.68
N PRO A 108 -1.80 8.71 -3.76
CA PRO A 108 -2.43 10.03 -3.86
C PRO A 108 -3.77 10.14 -3.12
N VAL A 109 -4.38 9.01 -2.73
CA VAL A 109 -5.71 9.03 -2.09
C VAL A 109 -5.54 9.19 -0.59
N SER A 110 -6.34 10.07 0.02
CA SER A 110 -6.37 10.34 1.47
C SER A 110 -4.98 10.57 2.09
N PRO A 111 -4.23 11.59 1.69
CA PRO A 111 -2.83 11.79 2.10
C PRO A 111 -2.66 12.07 3.61
N ASN A 112 -3.74 12.30 4.34
CA ASN A 112 -3.74 12.49 5.79
C ASN A 112 -4.01 11.20 6.58
N VAL A 113 -4.29 10.09 5.90
CA VAL A 113 -4.48 8.78 6.51
C VAL A 113 -3.17 8.01 6.43
N ALA A 114 -2.76 7.40 7.52
CA ALA A 114 -1.54 6.62 7.59
C ALA A 114 -1.83 5.14 7.83
N PHE A 115 -1.11 4.31 7.10
CA PHE A 115 -1.13 2.86 7.18
C PHE A 115 0.24 2.32 7.57
N ALA A 116 0.25 1.17 8.23
CA ALA A 116 1.44 0.40 8.49
C ALA A 116 1.35 -0.94 7.76
N LEU A 117 2.21 -1.17 6.75
CA LEU A 117 2.53 -2.52 6.30
C LEU A 117 3.52 -3.11 7.31
N HIS A 118 3.33 -4.36 7.70
CA HIS A 118 4.20 -5.00 8.70
C HIS A 118 4.25 -6.52 8.56
N SER A 119 5.25 -7.13 9.21
CA SER A 119 5.40 -8.57 9.32
C SER A 119 4.30 -9.19 10.19
N THR A 120 3.87 -10.41 9.87
CA THR A 120 2.61 -11.01 10.36
C THR A 120 2.67 -11.55 11.79
N GLU A 121 3.83 -11.54 12.46
CA GLU A 121 3.90 -11.90 13.88
C GLU A 121 3.25 -10.87 14.81
N TYR A 122 3.00 -9.64 14.32
CA TYR A 122 2.29 -8.61 15.04
C TYR A 122 0.80 -8.64 14.70
N HIS A 123 -0.04 -8.59 15.73
CA HIS A 123 -1.49 -8.56 15.62
C HIS A 123 -2.05 -7.40 16.44
N GLY A 124 -2.40 -6.31 15.77
CA GLY A 124 -3.14 -5.19 16.36
C GLY A 124 -4.66 -5.44 16.34
N SER A 125 -5.40 -4.48 16.90
CA SER A 125 -6.88 -4.58 17.01
C SER A 125 -7.58 -4.64 15.64
N HIS A 126 -6.95 -4.07 14.61
CA HIS A 126 -7.49 -3.96 13.25
C HIS A 126 -6.40 -4.31 12.23
N THR A 127 -5.91 -5.54 12.31
CA THR A 127 -4.93 -6.05 11.36
C THR A 127 -5.63 -6.79 10.23
N LEU A 128 -5.37 -6.40 9.00
CA LEU A 128 -5.70 -7.15 7.80
C LEU A 128 -4.48 -7.99 7.41
N ASP A 129 -4.55 -9.30 7.61
CA ASP A 129 -3.59 -10.22 7.01
C ASP A 129 -3.84 -10.26 5.50
N ILE A 130 -2.81 -9.94 4.70
CA ILE A 130 -2.94 -9.85 3.26
C ILE A 130 -2.70 -11.23 2.61
N ASP A 131 -1.63 -11.93 3.02
CA ASP A 131 -1.18 -13.17 2.36
C ASP A 131 -0.42 -14.12 3.30
N GLY A 132 -0.51 -13.93 4.61
CA GLY A 132 0.21 -14.71 5.63
C GLY A 132 1.68 -14.31 5.82
N ARG A 133 2.20 -13.32 5.06
CA ARG A 133 3.58 -12.81 5.17
C ARG A 133 3.64 -11.31 5.42
N VAL A 134 2.70 -10.58 4.87
CA VAL A 134 2.54 -9.13 5.04
C VAL A 134 1.14 -8.84 5.54
N ALA A 135 1.03 -7.92 6.47
CA ALA A 135 -0.23 -7.43 7.01
C ALA A 135 -0.31 -5.90 6.94
N LEU A 136 -1.54 -5.38 6.99
CA LEU A 136 -1.83 -3.95 6.98
C LEU A 136 -2.62 -3.59 8.25
N SER A 137 -2.19 -2.54 8.95
CA SER A 137 -2.87 -2.02 10.15
C SER A 137 -2.97 -0.49 10.14
N ASP A 138 -3.72 0.05 11.09
CA ASP A 138 -3.68 1.47 11.41
C ASP A 138 -2.29 1.88 11.89
N ALA A 139 -1.73 2.94 11.30
CA ALA A 139 -0.37 3.36 11.63
C ALA A 139 -0.24 3.88 13.07
N ALA A 140 -1.28 4.51 13.64
CA ALA A 140 -1.19 5.06 14.98
C ALA A 140 -1.11 3.95 16.05
N GLU A 141 -1.77 2.81 15.83
CA GLU A 141 -1.64 1.64 16.71
C GLU A 141 -0.22 1.07 16.65
N VAL A 142 0.26 0.75 15.44
CA VAL A 142 1.60 0.20 15.24
C VAL A 142 2.69 1.12 15.77
N LEU A 143 2.56 2.44 15.57
CA LEU A 143 3.53 3.42 16.05
C LEU A 143 3.57 3.51 17.58
N ARG A 144 2.43 3.39 18.28
CA ARG A 144 2.41 3.33 19.74
C ARG A 144 3.17 2.10 20.24
N ASP A 145 2.92 0.96 19.63
CA ASP A 145 3.53 -0.30 20.03
C ASP A 145 5.02 -0.35 19.67
N LEU A 146 5.44 0.20 18.53
CA LEU A 146 6.86 0.42 18.21
C LEU A 146 7.56 1.28 19.29
N GLY A 147 6.90 2.35 19.70
CA GLY A 147 7.43 3.26 20.71
C GLY A 147 7.58 2.64 22.11
N THR A 148 6.89 1.53 22.38
CA THR A 148 6.98 0.78 23.66
C THR A 148 7.74 -0.54 23.51
N GLY A 149 8.29 -0.84 22.33
CA GLY A 149 9.04 -2.07 22.07
C GLY A 149 8.18 -3.31 21.84
N HIS A 150 6.87 -3.14 21.61
CA HIS A 150 5.90 -4.22 21.36
C HIS A 150 5.43 -4.26 19.88
N GLY A 151 5.99 -3.41 19.02
CA GLY A 151 5.63 -3.35 17.62
C GLY A 151 6.17 -4.52 16.79
N PRO A 152 5.79 -4.57 15.50
CA PRO A 152 6.27 -5.60 14.57
C PRO A 152 7.79 -5.50 14.35
N LYS A 153 8.40 -6.65 13.97
CA LYS A 153 9.83 -6.73 13.65
C LYS A 153 10.19 -5.92 12.42
N GLN A 154 9.30 -5.90 11.43
CA GLN A 154 9.45 -5.13 10.20
C GLN A 154 8.19 -4.31 9.97
N SER A 155 8.36 -3.04 9.60
CA SER A 155 7.25 -2.16 9.29
C SER A 155 7.64 -1.05 8.32
N LEU A 156 6.63 -0.60 7.55
CA LEU A 156 6.68 0.52 6.63
C LEU A 156 5.48 1.42 6.90
N ILE A 157 5.73 2.66 7.30
CA ILE A 157 4.67 3.64 7.61
C ILE A 157 4.43 4.52 6.39
N ALA A 158 3.25 4.46 5.82
CA ALA A 158 2.89 5.15 4.59
C ALA A 158 1.68 6.06 4.77
N PHE A 159 1.75 7.27 4.23
CA PHE A 159 0.63 8.21 4.16
C PHE A 159 -0.05 8.14 2.80
N GLY A 160 -1.37 8.05 2.80
CA GLY A 160 -2.17 7.84 1.61
C GLY A 160 -2.09 6.41 1.07
N TYR A 161 -2.84 6.17 0.01
CA TYR A 161 -2.89 4.88 -0.68
C TYR A 161 -3.16 5.05 -2.18
N ALA A 162 -2.91 4.01 -2.96
CA ALA A 162 -3.34 3.88 -4.34
C ALA A 162 -4.69 3.16 -4.37
N GLY A 163 -5.66 3.71 -5.07
CA GLY A 163 -7.01 3.14 -5.16
C GLY A 163 -7.44 2.98 -6.61
N TRP A 164 -8.13 1.89 -6.89
CA TRP A 164 -8.74 1.59 -8.19
C TRP A 164 -10.24 1.34 -8.02
N ALA A 165 -11.01 1.92 -8.94
CA ALA A 165 -12.44 1.61 -9.08
C ALA A 165 -12.65 0.15 -9.51
N PRO A 166 -13.88 -0.38 -9.42
CA PRO A 166 -14.19 -1.71 -9.93
C PRO A 166 -13.67 -1.89 -11.36
N GLN A 167 -12.96 -2.99 -11.62
CA GLN A 167 -12.35 -3.38 -12.91
C GLN A 167 -11.19 -2.50 -13.40
N GLN A 168 -10.96 -1.33 -12.83
CA GLN A 168 -9.91 -0.42 -13.30
C GLN A 168 -8.53 -1.06 -13.26
N LEU A 169 -8.18 -1.78 -12.19
CA LEU A 169 -6.88 -2.45 -12.08
C LEU A 169 -6.74 -3.55 -13.14
N ASP A 170 -7.78 -4.37 -13.34
CA ASP A 170 -7.77 -5.43 -14.36
C ASP A 170 -7.53 -4.85 -15.77
N ASP A 171 -8.17 -3.73 -16.09
CA ASP A 171 -7.99 -3.03 -17.36
C ASP A 171 -6.58 -2.44 -17.51
N GLU A 172 -6.01 -1.90 -16.44
CA GLU A 172 -4.65 -1.34 -16.44
C GLU A 172 -3.60 -2.45 -16.60
N LEU A 173 -3.78 -3.60 -15.96
CA LEU A 173 -2.95 -4.79 -16.15
C LEU A 173 -3.04 -5.31 -17.60
N THR A 174 -4.26 -5.41 -18.15
CA THR A 174 -4.47 -5.86 -19.54
C THR A 174 -3.78 -4.94 -20.55
N ARG A 175 -3.73 -3.64 -20.29
CA ARG A 175 -3.02 -2.66 -21.14
C ARG A 175 -1.52 -2.60 -20.89
N GLY A 176 -0.99 -3.38 -19.97
CA GLY A 176 0.43 -3.39 -19.63
C GLY A 176 0.93 -2.13 -18.91
N ALA A 177 0.03 -1.39 -18.25
CA ALA A 177 0.44 -0.27 -17.38
C ALA A 177 1.16 -0.78 -16.13
N TRP A 178 0.73 -1.93 -15.62
CA TRP A 178 1.31 -2.64 -14.51
C TRP A 178 1.69 -4.05 -14.88
N VAL A 179 2.65 -4.57 -14.16
CA VAL A 179 3.00 -5.99 -14.11
C VAL A 179 2.73 -6.48 -12.70
N ALA A 180 2.04 -7.60 -12.57
CA ALA A 180 1.82 -8.24 -11.28
C ALA A 180 2.87 -9.33 -11.06
N ALA A 181 3.47 -9.35 -9.87
CA ALA A 181 4.43 -10.35 -9.44
C ALA A 181 4.11 -10.82 -8.02
N PRO A 182 4.48 -12.04 -7.65
CA PRO A 182 4.37 -12.49 -6.27
C PRO A 182 5.04 -11.52 -5.30
N GLU A 183 4.46 -11.37 -4.12
CA GLU A 183 5.04 -10.59 -3.06
C GLU A 183 6.37 -11.20 -2.60
N ASN A 184 7.30 -10.34 -2.22
CA ASN A 184 8.57 -10.71 -1.62
C ASN A 184 8.82 -9.79 -0.41
N PRO A 185 8.83 -10.32 0.85
CA PRO A 185 9.01 -9.51 2.05
C PRO A 185 10.28 -8.66 2.03
N ALA A 186 11.36 -9.14 1.41
CA ALA A 186 12.59 -8.38 1.27
C ALA A 186 12.40 -7.12 0.43
N LEU A 187 11.59 -7.16 -0.63
CA LEU A 187 11.25 -5.98 -1.41
C LEU A 187 10.34 -5.03 -0.65
N VAL A 188 9.36 -5.57 0.10
CA VAL A 188 8.43 -4.75 0.88
C VAL A 188 9.15 -3.99 1.99
N PHE A 189 10.09 -4.65 2.70
CA PHE A 189 10.78 -4.09 3.86
C PHE A 189 12.24 -3.72 3.62
N ASP A 190 12.75 -3.90 2.37
CA ASP A 190 14.14 -3.59 2.01
C ASP A 190 14.51 -2.15 2.33
N THR A 191 15.76 -1.95 2.72
CA THR A 191 16.31 -0.63 3.05
C THR A 191 16.75 0.16 1.83
N ASP A 192 17.13 -0.50 0.72
CA ASP A 192 17.53 0.17 -0.54
C ASP A 192 16.32 0.44 -1.43
N ARG A 193 15.56 1.48 -1.06
CA ARG A 193 14.33 1.87 -1.76
C ARG A 193 14.54 2.30 -3.22
N ALA A 194 15.76 2.73 -3.57
CA ALA A 194 16.08 3.12 -4.94
C ALA A 194 16.13 1.94 -5.91
N LYS A 195 16.36 0.73 -5.42
CA LYS A 195 16.46 -0.49 -6.22
C LYS A 195 15.17 -1.30 -6.28
N VAL A 196 14.22 -1.07 -5.37
CA VAL A 196 13.00 -1.90 -5.25
C VAL A 196 12.30 -2.07 -6.59
N TRP A 197 12.18 -1.03 -7.41
CA TRP A 197 11.54 -1.13 -8.71
C TRP A 197 12.32 -2.00 -9.70
N SER A 198 13.64 -1.79 -9.83
CA SER A 198 14.47 -2.57 -10.74
C SER A 198 14.56 -4.04 -10.32
N ASP A 199 14.65 -4.29 -9.03
CA ASP A 199 14.73 -5.64 -8.48
C ASP A 199 13.41 -6.40 -8.65
N ALA A 200 12.28 -5.75 -8.36
CA ALA A 200 10.95 -6.31 -8.61
C ALA A 200 10.73 -6.63 -10.09
N LEU A 201 11.15 -5.73 -11.00
CA LEU A 201 11.02 -5.95 -12.44
C LEU A 201 11.94 -7.08 -12.93
N ALA A 202 13.12 -7.25 -12.33
CA ALA A 202 14.02 -8.34 -12.64
C ALA A 202 13.47 -9.70 -12.20
N LEU A 203 12.87 -9.76 -11.01
CA LEU A 203 12.19 -10.98 -10.53
C LEU A 203 11.07 -11.40 -11.46
N TYR A 204 10.20 -10.45 -11.84
CA TYR A 204 9.13 -10.73 -12.80
C TYR A 204 9.64 -11.34 -14.13
N LYS A 205 10.71 -10.77 -14.70
CA LYS A 205 11.28 -11.24 -15.98
C LYS A 205 11.91 -12.63 -15.90
N ASN A 206 12.33 -13.06 -14.72
CA ASN A 206 12.93 -14.39 -14.52
C ASN A 206 11.87 -15.49 -14.35
N GLU A 207 10.60 -15.12 -14.10
CA GLU A 207 9.49 -16.06 -13.91
C GLU A 207 8.66 -16.27 -15.20
N HIS A 208 8.90 -15.46 -16.24
CA HIS A 208 8.18 -15.48 -17.54
C HIS A 208 9.15 -15.50 -18.71
#